data_8b538bdb6141ab9672e7f16bfaa0ce1b
#
_entry.id   8b538bdb6141ab9672e7f16bfaa0ce1b
#
_cell.length_a   1.000
_cell.length_b   1.000
_cell.length_c   1.000
_cell.angle_alpha   90.00
_cell.angle_beta   90.00
_cell.angle_gamma   90.00
#
_symmetry.space_group_name_H-M   'P 1'
#
loop_
_entity.id
_entity.type
_entity.pdbx_description
1 polymer ?
#
loop_
_entity_poly.entity_id
_entity_poly.type
_entity_poly.pdbx_seq_one_letter_code
_entity_poly.pdbx_strand_id
1 'polypeptide(L)'
;FGGILRLVHVSNTGVAFSVGDSLPDTVRRFLFAILPLVVIGIVFAVYFKNNTFTKLQRWAICGIVGGGLGNLIDRFARAEGVVDFIDVDIPNIAVPGLFSLERWPTFNVADASIVVCCAILIVSFMKTAGAESGRKPDGI
;
A
#
# COMPACT_ATOMS: atom_id res chain seq x y z
N PHE A 1 -14.11 -19.95 -6.18
CA PHE A 1 -13.57 -20.55 -4.95
C PHE A 1 -14.56 -20.31 -3.79
N GLY A 2 -15.60 -21.16 -3.65
CA GLY A 2 -16.52 -21.18 -2.52
C GLY A 2 -17.35 -19.90 -2.23
N GLY A 3 -17.41 -18.97 -3.18
CA GLY A 3 -18.11 -17.69 -3.00
C GLY A 3 -17.32 -16.62 -2.23
N ILE A 4 -16.24 -16.98 -1.53
CA ILE A 4 -15.44 -16.06 -0.70
C ILE A 4 -14.46 -15.25 -1.56
N LEU A 5 -13.81 -15.90 -2.52
CA LEU A 5 -12.84 -15.25 -3.41
C LEU A 5 -13.36 -15.29 -4.85
N ARG A 6 -13.43 -14.13 -5.49
CA ARG A 6 -13.82 -13.97 -6.89
C ARG A 6 -12.77 -13.19 -7.66
N LEU A 7 -12.64 -13.49 -8.95
CA LEU A 7 -11.89 -12.66 -9.87
C LEU A 7 -12.89 -11.80 -10.65
N VAL A 8 -12.69 -10.52 -10.57
CA VAL A 8 -13.53 -9.49 -11.21
C VAL A 8 -12.64 -8.58 -12.06
N HIS A 9 -13.22 -7.64 -12.77
CA HIS A 9 -12.49 -6.61 -13.47
C HIS A 9 -13.11 -5.26 -13.11
N VAL A 10 -12.45 -4.53 -12.22
CA VAL A 10 -12.89 -3.21 -11.76
C VAL A 10 -11.81 -2.21 -12.10
N SER A 11 -12.15 -1.18 -12.87
CA SER A 11 -11.24 -0.08 -13.19
C SER A 11 -11.26 0.94 -12.06
N ASN A 12 -10.08 1.18 -11.48
CA ASN A 12 -9.88 2.11 -10.37
C ASN A 12 -9.13 3.36 -10.86
N THR A 13 -9.85 4.45 -11.05
CA THR A 13 -9.28 5.73 -11.49
C THR A 13 -8.50 6.48 -10.41
N GLY A 14 -8.24 5.86 -9.29
CA GLY A 14 -7.46 6.42 -8.18
C GLY A 14 -8.29 6.89 -7.00
N VAL A 15 -9.59 6.68 -7.01
CA VAL A 15 -10.51 7.15 -5.96
C VAL A 15 -10.92 5.98 -5.07
N ALA A 16 -10.05 5.60 -4.13
CA ALA A 16 -10.51 4.83 -3.00
C ALA A 16 -11.39 5.74 -2.12
N PHE A 17 -12.59 5.27 -1.78
CA PHE A 17 -13.55 5.97 -0.90
C PHE A 17 -14.04 7.33 -1.43
N SER A 18 -14.22 7.49 -2.75
CA SER A 18 -14.71 8.76 -3.36
C SER A 18 -13.85 9.99 -3.04
N VAL A 19 -12.62 9.79 -2.60
CA VAL A 19 -11.68 10.88 -2.34
C VAL A 19 -11.27 11.51 -3.67
N GLY A 20 -11.71 12.73 -3.91
CA GLY A 20 -11.38 13.49 -5.13
C GLY A 20 -12.45 13.46 -6.21
N ASP A 21 -13.66 12.92 -5.96
CA ASP A 21 -14.77 12.96 -6.92
C ASP A 21 -15.17 14.39 -7.32
N SER A 22 -14.88 15.37 -6.46
CA SER A 22 -15.09 16.80 -6.72
C SER A 22 -14.02 17.43 -7.60
N LEU A 23 -12.90 16.73 -7.85
CA LEU A 23 -11.80 17.25 -8.67
C LEU A 23 -12.03 16.99 -10.15
N PRO A 24 -11.65 17.91 -11.05
CA PRO A 24 -11.62 17.66 -12.48
C PRO A 24 -10.79 16.40 -12.79
N ASP A 25 -11.23 15.59 -13.74
CA ASP A 25 -10.59 14.31 -14.10
C ASP A 25 -9.09 14.43 -14.38
N THR A 26 -8.67 15.49 -15.05
CA THR A 26 -7.26 15.76 -15.36
C THR A 26 -6.44 15.99 -14.08
N VAL A 27 -6.96 16.79 -13.15
CA VAL A 27 -6.29 17.08 -11.88
C VAL A 27 -6.20 15.82 -11.03
N ARG A 28 -7.28 15.06 -10.98
CA ARG A 28 -7.35 13.78 -10.26
C ARG A 28 -6.31 12.80 -10.78
N ARG A 29 -6.29 12.54 -12.10
CA ARG A 29 -5.31 11.64 -12.73
C ARG A 29 -3.88 12.07 -12.46
N PHE A 30 -3.59 13.36 -12.59
CA PHE A 30 -2.26 13.90 -12.34
C PHE A 30 -1.84 13.74 -10.89
N LEU A 31 -2.72 14.06 -9.95
CA LEU A 31 -2.45 13.95 -8.51
C LEU A 31 -2.16 12.50 -8.10
N PHE A 32 -3.01 11.55 -8.54
CA PHE A 32 -2.85 10.14 -8.20
C PHE A 32 -1.73 9.41 -8.98
N ALA A 33 -1.14 10.04 -9.98
CA ALA A 33 0.07 9.56 -10.63
C ALA A 33 1.33 10.17 -10.00
N ILE A 34 1.34 11.49 -9.76
CA ILE A 34 2.52 12.20 -9.28
C ILE A 34 2.79 11.92 -7.80
N LEU A 35 1.75 11.88 -6.96
CA LEU A 35 1.95 11.64 -5.52
C LEU A 35 2.63 10.29 -5.23
N PRO A 36 2.18 9.14 -5.78
CA PRO A 36 2.91 7.87 -5.62
C PRO A 36 4.33 7.91 -6.17
N LEU A 37 4.55 8.59 -7.30
CA LEU A 37 5.88 8.73 -7.87
C LEU A 37 6.84 9.48 -6.92
N VAL A 38 6.38 10.57 -6.31
CA VAL A 38 7.15 11.32 -5.31
C VAL A 38 7.45 10.45 -4.09
N VAL A 39 6.45 9.72 -3.58
CA VAL A 39 6.64 8.81 -2.43
C VAL A 39 7.66 7.73 -2.77
N ILE A 40 7.57 7.10 -3.93
CA ILE A 40 8.54 6.10 -4.39
C ILE A 40 9.94 6.72 -4.45
N GLY A 41 10.07 7.93 -4.99
CA GLY A 41 11.34 8.65 -5.06
C GLY A 41 11.95 8.91 -3.68
N ILE A 42 11.14 9.30 -2.70
CA ILE A 42 11.57 9.50 -1.31
C ILE A 42 12.03 8.16 -0.70
N VAL A 43 11.25 7.09 -0.89
CA VAL A 43 11.58 5.75 -0.39
C VAL A 43 12.90 5.26 -0.97
N PHE A 44 13.14 5.44 -2.26
CA PHE A 44 14.42 5.15 -2.90
C PHE A 44 15.57 5.96 -2.33
N ALA A 45 15.38 7.28 -2.16
CA ALA A 45 16.41 8.14 -1.61
C ALA A 45 16.80 7.70 -0.19
N VAL A 46 15.83 7.35 0.66
CA VAL A 46 16.05 6.82 2.01
C VAL A 46 16.75 5.46 1.96
N TYR A 47 16.31 4.57 1.07
CA TYR A 47 16.88 3.23 0.91
C TYR A 47 18.39 3.28 0.57
N PHE A 48 18.80 4.13 -0.36
CA PHE A 48 20.20 4.21 -0.78
C PHE A 48 21.08 5.01 0.18
N LYS A 49 20.52 5.94 0.93
CA LYS A 49 21.26 6.72 1.93
C LYS A 49 21.44 5.98 3.26
N ASN A 50 20.61 4.99 3.55
CA ASN A 50 20.62 4.31 4.84
C ASN A 50 21.21 2.90 4.73
N ASN A 51 22.34 2.69 5.39
CA ASN A 51 23.04 1.40 5.44
C ASN A 51 22.63 0.50 6.62
N THR A 52 21.76 1.00 7.52
CA THR A 52 21.38 0.27 8.74
C THR A 52 20.20 -0.68 8.55
N PHE A 53 19.53 -0.65 7.41
CA PHE A 53 18.41 -1.55 7.13
C PHE A 53 18.81 -3.03 7.15
N THR A 54 18.06 -3.83 7.89
CA THR A 54 18.18 -5.29 7.87
C THR A 54 17.78 -5.84 6.49
N LYS A 55 18.16 -7.10 6.22
CA LYS A 55 17.76 -7.77 4.96
C LYS A 55 16.24 -7.80 4.79
N LEU A 56 15.50 -8.08 5.87
CA LEU A 56 14.03 -8.13 5.85
C LEU A 56 13.42 -6.76 5.51
N GLN A 57 13.95 -5.68 6.10
CA GLN A 57 13.50 -4.32 5.80
C GLN A 57 13.78 -3.95 4.34
N ARG A 58 14.95 -4.33 3.80
CA ARG A 58 15.27 -4.11 2.39
C ARG A 58 14.31 -4.84 1.45
N TRP A 59 13.99 -6.10 1.73
CA TRP A 59 13.00 -6.85 0.95
C TRP A 59 11.60 -6.22 1.03
N ALA A 60 11.18 -5.80 2.22
CA ALA A 60 9.89 -5.12 2.39
C ALA A 60 9.83 -3.79 1.62
N ILE A 61 10.89 -2.98 1.66
CA ILE A 61 10.98 -1.74 0.89
C ILE A 61 10.90 -2.03 -0.63
N CYS A 62 11.61 -3.05 -1.12
CA CYS A 62 11.52 -3.44 -2.53
C CYS A 62 10.10 -3.88 -2.92
N GLY A 63 9.38 -4.58 -2.04
CA GLY A 63 7.99 -4.97 -2.27
C GLY A 63 7.04 -3.78 -2.32
N ILE A 64 7.22 -2.78 -1.44
CA ILE A 64 6.45 -1.52 -1.47
C ILE A 64 6.69 -0.78 -2.77
N VAL A 65 7.95 -0.60 -3.13
CA VAL A 65 8.33 0.10 -4.36
C VAL A 65 7.83 -0.63 -5.61
N GLY A 66 7.99 -1.97 -5.66
CA GLY A 66 7.51 -2.79 -6.77
C GLY A 66 6.01 -2.71 -6.95
N GLY A 67 5.23 -2.80 -5.85
CA GLY A 67 3.78 -2.61 -5.89
C GLY A 67 3.39 -1.20 -6.32
N GLY A 68 4.04 -0.18 -5.77
CA GLY A 68 3.80 1.21 -6.16
C GLY A 68 4.09 1.48 -7.64
N LEU A 69 5.18 0.94 -8.18
CA LEU A 69 5.52 1.02 -9.60
C LEU A 69 4.52 0.26 -10.46
N GLY A 70 4.04 -0.92 -10.02
CA GLY A 70 3.00 -1.68 -10.74
C GLY A 70 1.73 -0.86 -10.93
N ASN A 71 1.19 -0.30 -9.85
CA ASN A 71 0.01 0.57 -9.92
C ASN A 71 0.27 1.86 -10.71
N LEU A 72 1.49 2.37 -10.69
CA LEU A 72 1.86 3.56 -11.45
C LEU A 72 1.91 3.27 -12.96
N ILE A 73 2.48 2.13 -13.36
CA ILE A 73 2.51 1.68 -14.76
C ILE A 73 1.08 1.58 -15.30
N ASP A 74 0.17 0.96 -14.54
CA ASP A 74 -1.23 0.86 -14.96
C ASP A 74 -1.86 2.24 -15.17
N ARG A 75 -1.61 3.20 -14.29
CA ARG A 75 -2.14 4.58 -14.42
C ARG A 75 -1.61 5.31 -15.65
N PHE A 76 -0.38 5.06 -16.05
CA PHE A 76 0.19 5.67 -17.26
C PHE A 76 -0.19 4.92 -18.54
N ALA A 77 -0.27 3.58 -18.48
CA ALA A 77 -0.54 2.76 -19.64
C ALA A 77 -2.03 2.63 -19.99
N ARG A 78 -2.92 2.83 -18.98
CA ARG A 78 -4.37 2.63 -19.13
C ARG A 78 -5.14 3.90 -18.89
N ALA A 79 -6.00 4.28 -19.82
CA ALA A 79 -6.90 5.43 -19.69
C ALA A 79 -7.89 5.24 -18.52
N GLU A 80 -8.26 4.00 -18.23
CA GLU A 80 -9.23 3.61 -17.19
C GLU A 80 -8.61 3.44 -15.80
N GLY A 81 -7.30 3.69 -15.65
CA GLY A 81 -6.57 3.59 -14.39
C GLY A 81 -6.09 2.17 -14.06
N VAL A 82 -5.98 1.89 -12.78
CA VAL A 82 -5.53 0.59 -12.26
C VAL A 82 -6.66 -0.44 -12.38
N VAL A 83 -6.33 -1.67 -12.72
CA VAL A 83 -7.28 -2.78 -12.70
C VAL A 83 -7.20 -3.52 -11.38
N ASP A 84 -8.29 -3.47 -10.61
CA ASP A 84 -8.47 -4.26 -9.40
C ASP A 84 -9.27 -5.51 -9.74
N PHE A 85 -8.73 -6.68 -9.43
CA PHE A 85 -9.30 -7.93 -9.88
C PHE A 85 -9.52 -8.98 -8.78
N ILE A 86 -9.07 -8.70 -7.57
CA ILE A 86 -9.26 -9.57 -6.40
C ILE A 86 -10.43 -9.02 -5.59
N ASP A 87 -11.49 -9.80 -5.49
CA ASP A 87 -12.70 -9.49 -4.74
C ASP A 87 -12.88 -10.55 -3.65
N VAL A 88 -12.89 -10.09 -2.39
CA VAL A 88 -13.01 -10.95 -1.22
C VAL A 88 -14.30 -10.62 -0.48
N ASP A 89 -15.15 -11.63 -0.35
CA ASP A 89 -16.36 -11.56 0.46
C ASP A 89 -15.99 -11.80 1.92
N ILE A 90 -16.20 -10.78 2.74
CA ILE A 90 -15.98 -10.86 4.19
C ILE A 90 -17.31 -10.69 4.91
N PRO A 91 -17.49 -11.28 6.10
CA PRO A 91 -18.63 -10.97 6.94
C PRO A 91 -18.74 -9.46 7.17
N ASN A 92 -19.96 -8.92 7.15
CA ASN A 92 -20.20 -7.51 7.39
C ASN A 92 -19.51 -7.05 8.68
N ILE A 93 -18.55 -6.15 8.55
CA ILE A 93 -17.85 -5.55 9.68
C ILE A 93 -18.43 -4.15 9.88
N ALA A 94 -19.15 -3.95 10.97
CA ALA A 94 -19.69 -2.65 11.32
C ALA A 94 -19.16 -2.23 12.69
N VAL A 95 -18.61 -1.01 12.75
CA VAL A 95 -18.30 -0.34 14.01
C VAL A 95 -19.30 0.81 14.17
N PRO A 96 -20.25 0.72 15.10
CA PRO A 96 -21.31 1.71 15.25
C PRO A 96 -20.75 3.13 15.38
N GLY A 97 -21.23 4.05 14.53
CA GLY A 97 -20.83 5.45 14.52
C GLY A 97 -19.48 5.74 13.83
N LEU A 98 -18.78 4.74 13.32
CA LEU A 98 -17.47 4.92 12.67
C LEU A 98 -17.50 4.49 11.20
N PHE A 99 -17.79 3.23 10.92
CA PHE A 99 -17.88 2.71 9.56
C PHE A 99 -18.67 1.41 9.49
N SER A 100 -19.19 1.12 8.30
CA SER A 100 -19.76 -0.18 7.94
C SER A 100 -19.07 -0.66 6.66
N LEU A 101 -18.52 -1.87 6.69
CA LEU A 101 -17.88 -2.53 5.58
C LEU A 101 -18.65 -3.80 5.25
N GLU A 102 -19.45 -3.75 4.19
CA GLU A 102 -20.25 -4.88 3.74
C GLU A 102 -19.42 -5.86 2.89
N ARG A 103 -18.34 -5.37 2.29
CA ARG A 103 -17.44 -6.13 1.44
C ARG A 103 -16.05 -5.51 1.49
N TRP A 104 -15.00 -6.34 1.38
CA TRP A 104 -13.65 -5.81 1.22
C TRP A 104 -13.54 -5.08 -0.12
N PRO A 105 -12.96 -3.88 -0.18
CA PRO A 105 -12.71 -3.21 -1.46
C PRO A 105 -11.90 -4.10 -2.40
N THR A 106 -12.26 -4.13 -3.68
CA THR A 106 -11.47 -4.84 -4.68
C THR A 106 -10.05 -4.30 -4.73
N PHE A 107 -9.09 -5.17 -4.95
CA PHE A 107 -7.68 -4.82 -5.00
C PHE A 107 -6.92 -5.68 -6.01
N ASN A 108 -5.65 -5.39 -6.22
CA ASN A 108 -4.76 -6.16 -7.07
C ASN A 108 -3.52 -6.65 -6.30
N VAL A 109 -2.63 -7.38 -6.98
CA VAL A 109 -1.40 -7.92 -6.37
C VAL A 109 -0.44 -6.81 -5.94
N ALA A 110 -0.41 -5.68 -6.64
CA ALA A 110 0.43 -4.54 -6.27
C ALA A 110 0.00 -3.95 -4.92
N ASP A 111 -1.32 -3.78 -4.70
CA ASP A 111 -1.88 -3.32 -3.44
C ASP A 111 -1.58 -4.29 -2.30
N ALA A 112 -1.79 -5.59 -2.53
CA ALA A 112 -1.44 -6.63 -1.56
C ALA A 112 0.05 -6.58 -1.19
N SER A 113 0.93 -6.42 -2.18
CA SER A 113 2.37 -6.29 -1.95
C SER A 113 2.70 -5.09 -1.07
N ILE A 114 2.11 -3.92 -1.36
CA ILE A 114 2.32 -2.71 -0.57
C ILE A 114 1.88 -2.94 0.88
N VAL A 115 0.65 -3.42 1.09
CA VAL A 115 0.08 -3.60 2.44
C VAL A 115 0.88 -4.61 3.25
N VAL A 116 1.18 -5.78 2.69
CA VAL A 116 1.94 -6.83 3.38
C VAL A 116 3.36 -6.35 3.69
N CYS A 117 4.03 -5.72 2.74
CA CYS A 117 5.39 -5.23 2.95
C CYS A 117 5.46 -4.06 3.93
N CYS A 118 4.46 -3.17 3.95
CA CYS A 118 4.33 -2.14 4.97
C CYS A 118 4.16 -2.75 6.37
N ALA A 119 3.31 -3.75 6.52
CA ALA A 119 3.13 -4.44 7.79
C ALA A 119 4.43 -5.11 8.27
N ILE A 120 5.14 -5.79 7.39
CA ILE A 120 6.45 -6.40 7.68
C ILE A 120 7.45 -5.32 8.14
N LEU A 121 7.50 -4.19 7.44
CA LEU A 121 8.42 -3.10 7.74
C LEU A 121 8.13 -2.49 9.11
N ILE A 122 6.86 -2.22 9.43
CA ILE A 122 6.42 -1.69 10.72
C ILE A 122 6.81 -2.65 11.85
N VAL A 123 6.46 -3.94 11.74
CA VAL A 123 6.79 -4.94 12.75
C VAL A 123 8.30 -5.09 12.93
N SER A 124 9.06 -5.03 11.83
CA SER A 124 10.52 -5.10 11.88
C SER A 124 11.13 -3.90 12.62
N PHE A 125 10.65 -2.68 12.37
CA PHE A 125 11.11 -1.50 13.09
C PHE A 125 10.75 -1.54 14.58
N MET A 126 9.54 -1.97 14.92
CA MET A 126 9.14 -2.12 16.33
C MET A 126 10.04 -3.09 17.08
N LYS A 127 10.41 -4.22 16.46
CA LYS A 127 11.33 -5.20 17.06
C LYS A 127 12.74 -4.63 17.24
N THR A 128 13.24 -3.89 16.26
CA THR A 128 14.58 -3.28 16.33
C THR A 128 14.63 -2.22 17.44
N ALA A 129 13.64 -1.34 17.50
CA ALA A 129 13.55 -0.30 18.54
C ALA A 129 13.40 -0.90 19.94
N GLY A 130 12.62 -1.98 20.09
CA GLY A 130 12.48 -2.69 21.37
C GLY A 130 13.78 -3.35 21.85
N ALA A 131 14.59 -3.89 20.92
CA ALA A 131 15.88 -4.48 21.23
C ALA A 131 16.92 -3.44 21.70
N GLU A 132 16.90 -2.25 21.11
CA GLU A 132 17.78 -1.13 21.53
C GLU A 132 17.39 -0.59 22.90
N SER A 133 16.09 -0.45 23.17
CA SER A 133 15.58 0.02 24.47
C SER A 133 15.83 -0.96 25.62
N GLY A 134 15.92 -2.27 25.35
CA GLY A 134 16.20 -3.31 26.33
C GLY A 134 17.69 -3.48 26.65
N ARG A 135 18.59 -2.89 25.90
CA ARG A 135 20.01 -2.92 26.12
C ARG A 135 20.38 -1.87 27.18
N LYS A 136 20.40 -2.27 28.48
CA LYS A 136 20.94 -1.43 29.54
C LYS A 136 22.36 -1.01 29.15
N PRO A 137 22.75 0.25 29.37
CA PRO A 137 24.17 0.62 29.28
C PRO A 137 24.92 -0.22 30.30
N ASP A 138 25.84 -1.06 29.81
CA ASP A 138 26.77 -1.79 30.67
C ASP A 138 27.50 -0.76 31.51
N GLY A 139 27.42 -0.94 32.83
CA GLY A 139 27.76 0.02 33.82
C GLY A 139 29.21 0.52 33.72
N ILE A 140 29.34 1.79 34.02
CA ILE A 140 30.57 2.40 34.55
C ILE A 140 30.67 2.05 36.02
#